data_ea1e07af810f5312806dbe361e8f3cfd
#
_entry.id   ea1e07af810f5312806dbe361e8f3cfd
#
_cell.length_a   1.000
_cell.length_b   1.000
_cell.length_c   1.000
_cell.angle_alpha   90.00
_cell.angle_beta   90.00
_cell.angle_gamma   90.00
#
_symmetry.space_group_name_H-M   'P 1'
#
loop_
_entity.id
_entity.type
_entity.pdbx_description
1 polymer ?
#
loop_
_entity_poly.entity_id
_entity_poly.type
_entity_poly.pdbx_seq_one_letter_code
_entity_poly.pdbx_strand_id
1 'polypeptide(L)'
;MKRLCLMMLLAVAATFDARSEGLKSEDRFEITDIMSSYASALDTKDYPLLRSLFSVDVEVTMIFESDSPDGGEVKVTGIEDWIAYVKKALDGTAASQHLLGNPLIHFNGEQAVVRTDLQATEYYKDPKKAKTTVWGSYETHMIKDESWKITKHILTSIGSE
;
A
#
# COMPACT_ATOMS: atom_id res chain seq x y z
N MET A 1 7.25 30.58 44.14
CA MET A 1 8.06 30.27 42.96
C MET A 1 8.04 28.78 42.58
N LYS A 2 8.16 27.81 43.54
CA LYS A 2 8.18 26.35 43.20
C LYS A 2 6.91 25.80 42.55
N ARG A 3 5.71 26.35 42.90
CA ARG A 3 4.42 25.90 42.34
C ARG A 3 4.17 26.38 40.90
N LEU A 4 4.74 27.53 40.51
CA LEU A 4 4.61 28.07 39.15
C LEU A 4 5.45 27.26 38.13
N CYS A 5 6.65 26.80 38.56
CA CYS A 5 7.51 25.95 37.70
C CYS A 5 6.91 24.56 37.41
N LEU A 6 6.16 23.98 38.40
CA LEU A 6 5.51 22.68 38.23
C LEU A 6 4.33 22.72 37.24
N MET A 7 3.53 23.82 37.28
CA MET A 7 2.44 24.03 36.31
C MET A 7 2.94 24.26 34.89
N MET A 8 4.10 24.92 34.71
CA MET A 8 4.67 25.14 33.38
C MET A 8 5.25 23.84 32.77
N LEU A 9 5.80 22.94 33.60
CA LEU A 9 6.28 21.62 33.12
C LEU A 9 5.11 20.70 32.67
N LEU A 10 3.99 20.71 33.42
CA LEU A 10 2.79 19.93 33.06
C LEU A 10 2.14 20.43 31.75
N ALA A 11 2.10 21.75 31.52
CA ALA A 11 1.57 22.31 30.29
C ALA A 11 2.43 21.98 29.06
N VAL A 12 3.75 21.96 29.20
CA VAL A 12 4.69 21.59 28.12
C VAL A 12 4.57 20.09 27.77
N ALA A 13 4.45 19.20 28.77
CA ALA A 13 4.27 17.77 28.52
C ALA A 13 2.95 17.48 27.80
N ALA A 14 1.84 18.10 28.22
CA ALA A 14 0.52 17.91 27.60
C ALA A 14 0.48 18.42 26.14
N THR A 15 1.19 19.51 25.83
CA THR A 15 1.26 20.03 24.47
C THR A 15 2.15 19.17 23.56
N PHE A 16 3.15 18.50 24.11
CA PHE A 16 4.03 17.60 23.35
C PHE A 16 3.30 16.30 22.96
N ASP A 17 2.52 15.71 23.87
CA ASP A 17 1.70 14.52 23.60
C ASP A 17 0.60 14.81 22.56
N ALA A 18 -0.12 15.90 22.71
CA ALA A 18 -1.17 16.29 21.74
C ALA A 18 -0.60 16.54 20.33
N ARG A 19 0.61 17.09 20.24
CA ARG A 19 1.30 17.31 18.96
C ARG A 19 1.77 16.00 18.33
N SER A 20 2.26 15.06 19.13
CA SER A 20 2.68 13.73 18.62
C SER A 20 1.50 12.88 18.15
N GLU A 21 0.34 12.98 18.81
CA GLU A 21 -0.91 12.32 18.36
C GLU A 21 -1.45 12.93 17.08
N GLY A 22 -1.39 14.27 16.94
CA GLY A 22 -1.77 14.96 15.70
C GLY A 22 -0.93 14.55 14.51
N LEU A 23 0.39 14.48 14.66
CA LEU A 23 1.31 14.02 13.60
C LEU A 23 1.00 12.56 13.18
N LYS A 24 0.76 11.66 14.14
CA LYS A 24 0.37 10.27 13.81
C LYS A 24 -0.96 10.18 13.09
N SER A 25 -1.89 11.10 13.35
CA SER A 25 -3.17 11.16 12.64
C SER A 25 -2.98 11.58 11.18
N GLU A 26 -2.17 12.61 10.92
CA GLU A 26 -1.83 13.05 9.57
C GLU A 26 -1.10 11.96 8.78
N ASP A 27 -0.14 11.28 9.39
CA ASP A 27 0.57 10.15 8.79
C ASP A 27 -0.38 9.01 8.41
N ARG A 28 -1.40 8.72 9.24
CA ARG A 28 -2.41 7.70 8.93
C ARG A 28 -3.22 8.07 7.70
N PHE A 29 -3.64 9.33 7.55
CA PHE A 29 -4.35 9.80 6.37
C PHE A 29 -3.46 9.70 5.13
N GLU A 30 -2.21 10.19 5.19
CA GLU A 30 -1.27 10.13 4.08
C GLU A 30 -1.01 8.69 3.62
N ILE A 31 -0.79 7.76 4.55
CA ILE A 31 -0.61 6.33 4.25
C ILE A 31 -1.87 5.73 3.62
N THR A 32 -3.05 6.07 4.14
CA THR A 32 -4.32 5.58 3.57
C THR A 32 -4.53 6.12 2.16
N ASP A 33 -4.19 7.38 1.91
CA ASP A 33 -4.27 8.00 0.58
C ASP A 33 -3.27 7.35 -0.40
N ILE A 34 -2.07 6.99 0.06
CA ILE A 34 -1.09 6.24 -0.75
C ILE A 34 -1.66 4.88 -1.16
N MET A 35 -2.28 4.13 -0.25
CA MET A 35 -2.88 2.83 -0.57
C MET A 35 -4.07 2.99 -1.53
N SER A 36 -4.90 4.01 -1.35
CA SER A 36 -6.00 4.34 -2.26
C SER A 36 -5.50 4.75 -3.64
N SER A 37 -4.44 5.56 -3.68
CA SER A 37 -3.78 5.98 -4.91
C SER A 37 -3.13 4.82 -5.66
N TYR A 38 -2.56 3.85 -4.93
CA TYR A 38 -2.05 2.61 -5.50
C TYR A 38 -3.14 1.83 -6.24
N ALA A 39 -4.27 1.58 -5.59
CA ALA A 39 -5.42 0.90 -6.21
C ALA A 39 -5.92 1.66 -7.45
N SER A 40 -6.11 2.98 -7.33
CA SER A 40 -6.53 3.84 -8.43
C SER A 40 -5.56 3.84 -9.60
N ALA A 41 -4.24 3.88 -9.32
CA ALA A 41 -3.20 3.87 -10.36
C ALA A 41 -3.18 2.56 -11.17
N LEU A 42 -3.47 1.42 -10.52
CA LEU A 42 -3.63 0.14 -11.22
C LEU A 42 -4.90 0.16 -12.09
N ASP A 43 -6.03 0.59 -11.54
CA ASP A 43 -7.33 0.58 -12.21
C ASP A 43 -7.38 1.52 -13.43
N THR A 44 -6.73 2.67 -13.33
CA THR A 44 -6.65 3.66 -14.41
C THR A 44 -5.42 3.50 -15.30
N LYS A 45 -4.50 2.58 -14.97
CA LYS A 45 -3.22 2.38 -15.63
C LYS A 45 -2.36 3.66 -15.63
N ASP A 46 -2.45 4.43 -14.53
CA ASP A 46 -1.63 5.63 -14.33
C ASP A 46 -0.26 5.22 -13.76
N TYR A 47 0.63 4.80 -14.65
CA TYR A 47 1.98 4.36 -14.29
C TYR A 47 2.88 5.48 -13.75
N PRO A 48 2.78 6.75 -14.17
CA PRO A 48 3.42 7.88 -13.50
C PRO A 48 3.02 8.01 -12.03
N LEU A 49 1.71 7.97 -11.72
CA LEU A 49 1.21 7.97 -10.35
C LEU A 49 1.74 6.75 -9.59
N LEU A 50 1.58 5.53 -10.16
CA LEU A 50 2.06 4.31 -9.54
C LEU A 50 3.55 4.41 -9.16
N ARG A 51 4.41 4.88 -10.07
CA ARG A 51 5.84 5.10 -9.83
C ARG A 51 6.10 6.04 -8.64
N SER A 52 5.32 7.10 -8.53
CA SER A 52 5.53 8.13 -7.51
C SER A 52 5.29 7.64 -6.07
N LEU A 53 4.57 6.54 -5.89
CA LEU A 53 4.23 6.00 -4.57
C LEU A 53 5.35 5.14 -3.97
N PHE A 54 6.30 4.68 -4.77
CA PHE A 54 7.32 3.71 -4.38
C PHE A 54 8.71 4.33 -4.25
N SER A 55 9.57 3.69 -3.46
CA SER A 55 11.03 3.92 -3.51
C SER A 55 11.61 3.33 -4.80
N VAL A 56 12.79 3.82 -5.19
CA VAL A 56 13.48 3.36 -6.42
C VAL A 56 13.87 1.88 -6.33
N ASP A 57 14.23 1.43 -5.13
CA ASP A 57 14.72 0.09 -4.79
C ASP A 57 13.65 -0.82 -4.18
N VAL A 58 12.37 -0.53 -4.42
CA VAL A 58 11.26 -1.30 -3.87
C VAL A 58 11.39 -2.80 -4.10
N GLU A 59 11.01 -3.60 -3.11
CA GLU A 59 10.85 -5.05 -3.20
C GLU A 59 9.35 -5.40 -3.28
N VAL A 60 8.94 -6.08 -4.34
CA VAL A 60 7.55 -6.57 -4.47
C VAL A 60 7.55 -8.09 -4.52
N THR A 61 6.70 -8.69 -3.70
CA THR A 61 6.49 -10.15 -3.67
C THR A 61 5.01 -10.44 -3.87
N MET A 62 4.70 -11.36 -4.79
CA MET A 62 3.34 -11.86 -4.99
C MET A 62 3.34 -13.37 -4.70
N ILE A 63 2.47 -13.79 -3.80
CA ILE A 63 2.31 -15.17 -3.37
C ILE A 63 0.92 -15.62 -3.80
N PHE A 64 0.88 -16.54 -4.77
CA PHE A 64 -0.34 -17.12 -5.29
C PHE A 64 -0.56 -18.52 -4.73
N GLU A 65 -1.80 -18.98 -4.71
CA GLU A 65 -2.12 -20.35 -4.33
C GLU A 65 -1.42 -21.36 -5.26
N SER A 66 -1.01 -22.51 -4.69
CA SER A 66 -0.27 -23.55 -5.43
C SER A 66 -1.03 -24.11 -6.63
N ASP A 67 -2.36 -24.06 -6.58
CA ASP A 67 -3.24 -24.60 -7.62
C ASP A 67 -3.59 -23.56 -8.72
N SER A 68 -3.12 -22.32 -8.57
CA SER A 68 -3.23 -21.31 -9.61
C SER A 68 -2.28 -21.61 -10.79
N PRO A 69 -2.66 -21.33 -12.04
CA PRO A 69 -1.74 -21.44 -13.20
C PRO A 69 -0.45 -20.63 -13.04
N ASP A 70 -0.52 -19.53 -12.28
CA ASP A 70 0.62 -18.67 -11.90
C ASP A 70 1.09 -18.98 -10.46
N GLY A 71 0.75 -20.18 -9.93
CA GLY A 71 1.00 -20.58 -8.55
C GLY A 71 2.46 -20.49 -8.18
N GLY A 72 2.69 -20.09 -6.92
CA GLY A 72 4.03 -19.91 -6.38
C GLY A 72 4.33 -18.49 -5.96
N GLU A 73 5.60 -18.15 -5.94
CA GLU A 73 6.10 -16.86 -5.51
C GLU A 73 6.77 -16.13 -6.68
N VAL A 74 6.34 -14.89 -6.94
CA VAL A 74 6.98 -13.98 -7.89
C VAL A 74 7.62 -12.84 -7.12
N LYS A 75 8.89 -12.56 -7.39
CA LYS A 75 9.64 -11.44 -6.80
C LYS A 75 10.10 -10.47 -7.87
N VAL A 76 9.93 -9.18 -7.59
CA VAL A 76 10.36 -8.08 -8.45
C VAL A 76 11.09 -7.07 -7.57
N THR A 77 12.26 -6.61 -8.01
CA THR A 77 13.06 -5.60 -7.30
C THR A 77 13.29 -4.39 -8.20
N GLY A 78 13.05 -3.21 -7.63
CA GLY A 78 13.18 -1.94 -8.33
C GLY A 78 11.92 -1.49 -9.04
N ILE A 79 11.72 -0.18 -9.02
CA ILE A 79 10.47 0.44 -9.51
C ILE A 79 10.26 0.24 -11.01
N GLU A 80 11.31 0.26 -11.82
CA GLU A 80 11.18 0.11 -13.26
C GLU A 80 10.72 -1.31 -13.65
N ASP A 81 11.27 -2.33 -13.00
CA ASP A 81 10.88 -3.72 -13.23
C ASP A 81 9.46 -3.98 -12.70
N TRP A 82 9.09 -3.34 -11.58
CA TRP A 82 7.71 -3.39 -11.08
C TRP A 82 6.73 -2.76 -12.06
N ILE A 83 7.00 -1.58 -12.58
CA ILE A 83 6.16 -0.94 -13.60
C ILE A 83 6.07 -1.79 -14.88
N ALA A 84 7.17 -2.39 -15.32
CA ALA A 84 7.16 -3.28 -16.48
C ALA A 84 6.30 -4.53 -16.25
N TYR A 85 6.38 -5.13 -15.05
CA TYR A 85 5.55 -6.26 -14.65
C TYR A 85 4.06 -5.89 -14.66
N VAL A 86 3.68 -4.78 -14.03
CA VAL A 86 2.29 -4.31 -13.96
C VAL A 86 1.74 -4.03 -15.37
N LYS A 87 2.51 -3.35 -16.21
CA LYS A 87 2.12 -3.09 -17.61
C LYS A 87 1.80 -4.38 -18.35
N LYS A 88 2.64 -5.40 -18.22
CA LYS A 88 2.45 -6.70 -18.84
C LYS A 88 1.22 -7.42 -18.28
N ALA A 89 1.02 -7.39 -16.95
CA ALA A 89 -0.12 -8.04 -16.30
C ALA A 89 -1.45 -7.41 -16.74
N LEU A 90 -1.49 -6.09 -16.88
CA LEU A 90 -2.73 -5.35 -17.22
C LEU A 90 -2.93 -5.12 -18.73
N ASP A 91 -2.05 -5.57 -19.61
CA ASP A 91 -2.15 -5.31 -21.06
C ASP A 91 -3.43 -5.87 -21.68
N GLY A 92 -3.80 -7.08 -21.27
CA GLY A 92 -5.03 -7.77 -21.73
C GLY A 92 -6.32 -7.28 -21.12
N THR A 93 -6.28 -6.39 -20.10
CA THR A 93 -7.48 -5.93 -19.38
C THR A 93 -8.11 -4.72 -20.05
N ALA A 94 -9.45 -4.73 -20.17
CA ALA A 94 -10.26 -3.59 -20.57
C ALA A 94 -10.54 -2.65 -19.38
N ALA A 95 -10.79 -3.23 -18.21
CA ALA A 95 -10.99 -2.52 -16.94
C ALA A 95 -10.53 -3.40 -15.78
N SER A 96 -10.16 -2.79 -14.68
CA SER A 96 -9.91 -3.46 -13.41
C SER A 96 -10.48 -2.65 -12.25
N GLN A 97 -10.69 -3.30 -11.13
CA GLN A 97 -11.12 -2.66 -9.89
C GLN A 97 -10.44 -3.33 -8.69
N HIS A 98 -9.68 -2.55 -7.96
CA HIS A 98 -9.05 -2.95 -6.69
C HIS A 98 -9.82 -2.33 -5.53
N LEU A 99 -10.47 -3.17 -4.72
CA LEU A 99 -11.09 -2.76 -3.48
C LEU A 99 -10.16 -3.10 -2.33
N LEU A 100 -9.72 -2.08 -1.59
CA LEU A 100 -8.91 -2.23 -0.39
C LEU A 100 -9.77 -1.94 0.84
N GLY A 101 -9.63 -2.79 1.86
CA GLY A 101 -10.40 -2.66 3.09
C GLY A 101 -9.58 -2.94 4.34
N ASN A 102 -10.18 -2.65 5.51
CA ASN A 102 -9.67 -3.01 6.83
C ASN A 102 -8.19 -2.60 7.06
N PRO A 103 -7.79 -1.34 6.82
CA PRO A 103 -6.39 -0.94 6.96
C PRO A 103 -5.95 -1.00 8.42
N LEU A 104 -4.94 -1.82 8.70
CA LEU A 104 -4.24 -1.89 9.98
C LEU A 104 -2.87 -1.26 9.81
N ILE A 105 -2.61 -0.14 10.47
CA ILE A 105 -1.38 0.64 10.34
C ILE A 105 -0.62 0.61 11.66
N HIS A 106 0.60 0.09 11.63
CA HIS A 106 1.55 0.04 12.72
C HIS A 106 2.76 0.92 12.42
N PHE A 107 3.04 1.87 13.33
CA PHE A 107 4.19 2.77 13.21
C PHE A 107 5.36 2.29 14.07
N ASN A 108 6.57 2.48 13.54
CA ASN A 108 7.83 2.34 14.25
C ASN A 108 8.77 3.50 13.83
N GLY A 109 8.65 4.64 14.52
CA GLY A 109 9.34 5.87 14.14
C GLY A 109 8.87 6.38 12.78
N GLU A 110 9.81 6.53 11.85
CA GLU A 110 9.58 6.94 10.46
C GLU A 110 9.25 5.77 9.52
N GLN A 111 8.97 4.60 10.09
CA GLN A 111 8.55 3.43 9.35
C GLN A 111 7.10 3.09 9.68
N ALA A 112 6.39 2.53 8.72
CA ALA A 112 5.06 1.99 8.91
C ALA A 112 4.90 0.65 8.19
N VAL A 113 4.13 -0.24 8.78
CA VAL A 113 3.63 -1.46 8.15
C VAL A 113 2.12 -1.36 8.07
N VAL A 114 1.59 -1.54 6.88
CA VAL A 114 0.16 -1.47 6.58
C VAL A 114 -0.32 -2.82 6.07
N ARG A 115 -1.32 -3.39 6.71
CA ARG A 115 -2.05 -4.54 6.17
C ARG A 115 -3.42 -4.07 5.68
N THR A 116 -3.78 -4.45 4.46
CA THR A 116 -5.13 -4.23 3.89
C THR A 116 -5.66 -5.53 3.30
N ASP A 117 -6.97 -5.74 3.40
CA ASP A 117 -7.64 -6.79 2.64
C ASP A 117 -7.84 -6.31 1.19
N LEU A 118 -7.80 -7.26 0.26
CA LEU A 118 -7.87 -7.01 -1.18
C LEU A 118 -9.00 -7.83 -1.82
N GLN A 119 -9.77 -7.18 -2.68
CA GLN A 119 -10.50 -7.82 -3.76
C GLN A 119 -10.14 -7.10 -5.06
N ALA A 120 -9.52 -7.81 -6.00
CA ALA A 120 -9.17 -7.30 -7.32
C ALA A 120 -9.98 -8.03 -8.38
N THR A 121 -10.70 -7.29 -9.24
CA THR A 121 -11.46 -7.87 -10.36
C THR A 121 -10.94 -7.30 -11.68
N GLU A 122 -10.62 -8.17 -12.61
CA GLU A 122 -10.15 -7.84 -13.95
C GLU A 122 -11.17 -8.24 -15.01
N TYR A 123 -11.49 -7.30 -15.89
CA TYR A 123 -12.32 -7.49 -17.07
C TYR A 123 -11.43 -7.44 -18.32
N TYR A 124 -11.46 -8.48 -19.14
CA TYR A 124 -10.57 -8.63 -20.28
C TYR A 124 -11.12 -8.00 -21.57
N LYS A 125 -10.20 -7.58 -22.46
CA LYS A 125 -10.53 -7.10 -23.81
C LYS A 125 -11.10 -8.21 -24.68
N ASP A 126 -10.64 -9.44 -24.49
CA ASP A 126 -11.18 -10.62 -25.18
C ASP A 126 -12.54 -10.99 -24.56
N PRO A 127 -13.65 -10.89 -25.33
CA PRO A 127 -15.00 -11.20 -24.81
C PRO A 127 -15.20 -12.68 -24.48
N LYS A 128 -14.31 -13.56 -24.93
CA LYS A 128 -14.34 -15.00 -24.61
C LYS A 128 -13.69 -15.31 -23.27
N LYS A 129 -12.89 -14.39 -22.74
CA LYS A 129 -12.20 -14.55 -21.46
C LYS A 129 -13.13 -14.08 -20.34
N ALA A 130 -13.43 -14.96 -19.39
CA ALA A 130 -14.21 -14.59 -18.21
C ALA A 130 -13.44 -13.55 -17.38
N LYS A 131 -14.17 -12.74 -16.61
CA LYS A 131 -13.56 -11.91 -15.60
C LYS A 131 -12.80 -12.79 -14.60
N THR A 132 -11.76 -12.26 -14.00
CA THR A 132 -11.06 -12.92 -12.90
C THR A 132 -11.20 -12.05 -11.65
N THR A 133 -11.53 -12.65 -10.51
CA THR A 133 -11.52 -11.98 -9.21
C THR A 133 -10.53 -12.70 -8.31
N VAL A 134 -9.63 -11.94 -7.69
CA VAL A 134 -8.66 -12.41 -6.71
C VAL A 134 -8.99 -11.79 -5.37
N TRP A 135 -9.04 -12.63 -4.33
CA TRP A 135 -9.09 -12.19 -2.94
C TRP A 135 -7.75 -12.42 -2.28
N GLY A 136 -7.38 -11.51 -1.39
CA GLY A 136 -6.10 -11.60 -0.72
C GLY A 136 -5.88 -10.50 0.29
N SER A 137 -4.63 -10.27 0.57
CA SER A 137 -4.20 -9.13 1.40
C SER A 137 -2.90 -8.55 0.88
N TYR A 138 -2.71 -7.27 1.15
CA TYR A 138 -1.41 -6.60 1.04
C TYR A 138 -0.80 -6.42 2.43
N GLU A 139 0.50 -6.68 2.53
CA GLU A 139 1.37 -6.17 3.57
C GLU A 139 2.35 -5.20 2.92
N THR A 140 2.27 -3.93 3.31
CA THR A 140 3.01 -2.84 2.69
C THR A 140 3.89 -2.16 3.72
N HIS A 141 5.20 -2.15 3.49
CA HIS A 141 6.16 -1.44 4.32
C HIS A 141 6.47 -0.10 3.68
N MET A 142 6.47 0.94 4.49
CA MET A 142 6.71 2.30 4.07
C MET A 142 7.75 2.97 4.95
N ILE A 143 8.46 3.92 4.39
CA ILE A 143 9.37 4.82 5.11
C ILE A 143 9.00 6.27 4.82
N LYS A 144 9.13 7.13 5.82
CA LYS A 144 8.95 8.58 5.68
C LYS A 144 10.32 9.25 5.59
N ASP A 145 10.54 9.94 4.48
CA ASP A 145 11.60 10.93 4.33
C ASP A 145 10.93 12.31 4.19
N GLU A 146 10.89 12.92 3.03
CA GLU A 146 10.04 14.10 2.76
C GLU A 146 8.55 13.73 2.67
N SER A 147 8.23 12.53 2.17
CA SER A 147 6.90 11.92 2.09
C SER A 147 6.99 10.42 2.33
N TRP A 148 5.88 9.77 2.65
CA TRP A 148 5.82 8.32 2.74
C TRP A 148 6.04 7.67 1.38
N LYS A 149 6.88 6.62 1.33
CA LYS A 149 7.15 5.80 0.13
C LYS A 149 7.06 4.32 0.48
N ILE A 150 6.50 3.55 -0.43
CA ILE A 150 6.46 2.09 -0.35
C ILE A 150 7.86 1.55 -0.66
N THR A 151 8.45 0.84 0.29
CA THR A 151 9.76 0.20 0.15
C THR A 151 9.65 -1.31 -0.04
N LYS A 152 8.54 -1.92 0.46
CA LYS A 152 8.25 -3.33 0.25
C LYS A 152 6.75 -3.53 0.15
N HIS A 153 6.31 -4.39 -0.77
CA HIS A 153 4.90 -4.67 -1.00
C HIS A 153 4.69 -6.15 -1.25
N ILE A 154 3.88 -6.78 -0.41
CA ILE A 154 3.61 -8.22 -0.47
C ILE A 154 2.13 -8.42 -0.73
N LEU A 155 1.80 -9.05 -1.86
CA LEU A 155 0.48 -9.61 -2.13
C LEU A 155 0.46 -11.07 -1.66
N THR A 156 -0.54 -11.45 -0.89
CA THR A 156 -0.85 -12.85 -0.60
C THR A 156 -2.28 -13.14 -1.08
N SER A 157 -2.41 -13.96 -2.13
CA SER A 157 -3.70 -14.47 -2.60
C SER A 157 -4.22 -15.55 -1.66
N ILE A 158 -5.53 -15.52 -1.40
CA ILE A 158 -6.25 -16.52 -0.60
C ILE A 158 -7.33 -17.22 -1.41
N GLY A 159 -7.54 -16.83 -2.65
CA GLY A 159 -8.50 -17.44 -3.56
C GLY A 159 -8.71 -16.61 -4.83
N SER A 160 -9.19 -17.29 -5.87
CA SER A 160 -9.57 -16.65 -7.14
C SER A 160 -10.76 -17.36 -7.80
N GLU A 161 -11.52 -16.63 -8.62
CA GLU A 161 -12.59 -17.15 -9.50
C GLU A 161 -12.63 -16.45 -10.86
#